data_261ccb33bfc2b766416f30370a4b1cb4
#
_entry.id   261ccb33bfc2b766416f30370a4b1cb4
#
_cell.length_a   1.000
_cell.length_b   1.000
_cell.length_c   1.000
_cell.angle_alpha   90.00
_cell.angle_beta   90.00
_cell.angle_gamma   90.00
#
_symmetry.space_group_name_H-M   'P 1'
#
loop_
_entity.id
_entity.type
_entity.pdbx_description
1 polymer ?
#
loop_
_entity_poly.entity_id
_entity_poly.type
_entity_poly.pdbx_seq_one_letter_code
_entity_poly.pdbx_strand_id
1 'polypeptide(L)'
;MQARCAKWLLVALTGFLAGGCATDRSMPTAEERQALAPTGKLRLAFLANNAVHASVEPLTGELKGPAIDMGWALARRLGVPLETVTYKTVAEMVGSVSKNEWDVISIGINPDRLKLLEFSAPYSQIEIGILVGKNSPVTSIEGLDRPGVRIAVLERGDSDILLTPKLRQATLVRTKTIGESVELVRSERADATSALKTFLIPAAEQVPGSRILDGRITVQEIALAVPKGNDTASRYVAKFVDQMKADGEVKASIERARVRGLMAAP
;
A
#
# COMPACT_ATOMS: atom_id res chain seq x y z
N MET A 1 -67.47 -23.87 49.89
CA MET A 1 -66.01 -24.01 50.13
C MET A 1 -65.34 -23.99 48.80
N GLN A 2 -64.57 -22.92 48.54
CA GLN A 2 -64.10 -22.51 47.21
C GLN A 2 -62.66 -23.04 46.93
N ALA A 3 -62.49 -23.75 45.84
CA ALA A 3 -61.19 -24.18 45.35
C ALA A 3 -60.67 -23.14 44.32
N ARG A 4 -59.53 -22.53 44.60
CA ARG A 4 -58.85 -21.57 43.71
C ARG A 4 -57.92 -22.30 42.75
N CYS A 5 -58.19 -22.22 41.42
CA CYS A 5 -57.26 -22.63 40.34
C CYS A 5 -56.18 -21.61 40.20
N ALA A 6 -54.92 -22.03 40.37
CA ALA A 6 -53.74 -21.26 40.01
C ALA A 6 -53.36 -21.51 38.51
N LYS A 7 -53.42 -20.47 37.73
CA LYS A 7 -52.91 -20.47 36.31
C LYS A 7 -51.39 -20.27 36.32
N TRP A 8 -50.68 -21.22 35.80
CA TRP A 8 -49.24 -21.11 35.51
C TRP A 8 -49.06 -20.45 34.13
N LEU A 9 -48.45 -19.28 34.09
CA LEU A 9 -47.99 -18.62 32.84
C LEU A 9 -46.63 -19.20 32.48
N LEU A 10 -46.58 -19.92 31.37
CA LEU A 10 -45.32 -20.31 30.71
C LEU A 10 -44.81 -19.10 29.90
N VAL A 11 -43.73 -18.46 30.35
CA VAL A 11 -42.99 -17.49 29.59
C VAL A 11 -41.99 -18.24 28.71
N ALA A 12 -42.26 -18.30 27.41
CA ALA A 12 -41.34 -18.81 26.41
C ALA A 12 -40.19 -17.78 26.20
N LEU A 13 -39.02 -18.12 26.71
CA LEU A 13 -37.80 -17.33 26.50
C LEU A 13 -37.24 -17.67 25.11
N THR A 14 -37.57 -16.88 24.09
CA THR A 14 -36.95 -16.97 22.74
C THR A 14 -35.53 -16.43 22.82
N GLY A 15 -34.57 -17.35 22.93
CA GLY A 15 -33.15 -17.04 22.82
C GLY A 15 -32.80 -16.58 21.39
N PHE A 16 -32.47 -15.31 21.24
CA PHE A 16 -31.88 -14.73 20.03
C PHE A 16 -30.43 -15.24 19.96
N LEU A 17 -30.19 -16.26 19.15
CA LEU A 17 -28.84 -16.65 18.73
C LEU A 17 -28.30 -15.56 17.80
N ALA A 18 -27.59 -14.59 18.35
CA ALA A 18 -26.73 -13.71 17.60
C ALA A 18 -25.59 -14.56 17.04
N GLY A 19 -25.74 -15.02 15.80
CA GLY A 19 -24.66 -15.63 15.01
C GLY A 19 -23.59 -14.59 14.75
N GLY A 20 -22.67 -14.41 15.68
CA GLY A 20 -21.42 -13.68 15.43
C GLY A 20 -20.65 -14.46 14.39
N CYS A 21 -20.36 -13.87 13.24
CA CYS A 21 -19.35 -14.36 12.32
C CYS A 21 -18.02 -14.41 13.07
N ALA A 22 -17.72 -15.56 13.69
CA ALA A 22 -16.39 -15.83 14.21
C ALA A 22 -15.47 -15.87 13.00
N THR A 23 -14.63 -14.84 12.82
CA THR A 23 -13.55 -14.88 11.86
C THR A 23 -12.69 -16.08 12.22
N ASP A 24 -12.65 -17.06 11.32
CA ASP A 24 -11.88 -18.30 11.47
C ASP A 24 -10.39 -17.96 11.61
N ARG A 25 -9.93 -17.81 12.85
CA ARG A 25 -8.52 -17.61 13.24
C ARG A 25 -7.85 -18.97 13.46
N SER A 26 -8.12 -19.95 12.60
CA SER A 26 -7.46 -21.25 12.71
C SER A 26 -5.94 -21.07 12.71
N MET A 27 -5.28 -21.86 13.55
CA MET A 27 -3.81 -21.93 13.57
C MET A 27 -3.31 -22.38 12.19
N PRO A 28 -2.18 -21.81 11.70
CA PRO A 28 -1.63 -22.23 10.42
C PRO A 28 -1.26 -23.71 10.45
N THR A 29 -1.54 -24.41 9.37
CA THR A 29 -1.12 -25.79 9.17
C THR A 29 0.41 -25.88 9.06
N ALA A 30 0.97 -27.07 9.19
CA ALA A 30 2.40 -27.29 8.97
C ALA A 30 2.80 -26.94 7.51
N GLU A 31 1.91 -27.23 6.55
CA GLU A 31 2.11 -26.91 5.13
C GLU A 31 2.15 -25.39 4.88
N GLU A 32 1.21 -24.63 5.44
CA GLU A 32 1.17 -23.17 5.32
C GLU A 32 2.41 -22.52 5.96
N ARG A 33 2.83 -23.03 7.12
CA ARG A 33 4.05 -22.57 7.78
C ARG A 33 5.29 -22.87 6.95
N GLN A 34 5.41 -24.08 6.38
CA GLN A 34 6.52 -24.44 5.53
C GLN A 34 6.55 -23.64 4.23
N ALA A 35 5.38 -23.30 3.67
CA ALA A 35 5.26 -22.52 2.44
C ALA A 35 5.69 -21.06 2.62
N LEU A 36 5.49 -20.46 3.84
CA LEU A 36 5.75 -19.06 4.13
C LEU A 36 7.02 -18.82 4.97
N ALA A 37 7.53 -19.84 5.63
CA ALA A 37 8.72 -19.73 6.46
C ALA A 37 9.62 -20.99 6.31
N PRO A 38 10.06 -21.31 5.08
CA PRO A 38 10.81 -22.54 4.80
C PRO A 38 12.15 -22.61 5.55
N THR A 39 12.69 -21.48 5.97
CA THR A 39 13.94 -21.36 6.74
C THR A 39 13.71 -21.32 8.26
N GLY A 40 12.47 -21.48 8.72
CA GLY A 40 12.09 -21.29 10.12
C GLY A 40 11.87 -19.84 10.53
N LYS A 41 11.99 -18.89 9.58
CA LYS A 41 11.72 -17.45 9.74
C LYS A 41 10.86 -16.97 8.60
N LEU A 42 10.01 -15.96 8.83
CA LEU A 42 9.32 -15.23 7.77
C LEU A 42 10.24 -14.11 7.27
N ARG A 43 10.68 -14.18 6.03
CA ARG A 43 11.51 -13.14 5.40
C ARG A 43 10.63 -12.18 4.60
N LEU A 44 10.49 -10.94 5.12
CA LEU A 44 9.68 -9.88 4.50
C LEU A 44 10.57 -8.93 3.70
N ALA A 45 10.34 -8.83 2.39
CA ALA A 45 11.01 -7.88 1.53
C ALA A 45 10.22 -6.57 1.36
N PHE A 46 10.94 -5.45 1.33
CA PHE A 46 10.38 -4.12 1.02
C PHE A 46 11.47 -3.15 0.58
N LEU A 47 11.04 -2.01 0.01
CA LEU A 47 11.96 -0.96 -0.44
C LEU A 47 12.47 -0.15 0.75
N ALA A 48 13.79 -0.08 0.91
CA ALA A 48 14.44 0.72 1.94
C ALA A 48 14.14 2.22 1.78
N ASN A 49 14.14 2.97 2.88
CA ASN A 49 13.94 4.42 2.92
C ASN A 49 12.66 4.92 2.24
N ASN A 50 11.63 4.09 2.20
CA ASN A 50 10.32 4.46 1.69
C ASN A 50 9.29 4.36 2.82
N ALA A 51 8.91 5.51 3.38
CA ALA A 51 7.99 5.60 4.52
C ALA A 51 6.61 4.97 4.26
N VAL A 52 6.25 4.75 3.00
CA VAL A 52 5.05 4.02 2.59
C VAL A 52 5.08 2.56 3.08
N HIS A 53 6.27 1.95 3.10
CA HIS A 53 6.48 0.59 3.58
C HIS A 53 7.02 0.60 5.02
N ALA A 54 8.14 1.31 5.22
CA ALA A 54 8.81 1.40 6.50
C ALA A 54 9.68 2.65 6.61
N SER A 55 9.85 3.13 7.83
CA SER A 55 10.82 4.16 8.21
C SER A 55 11.65 3.68 9.38
N VAL A 56 12.86 4.21 9.50
CA VAL A 56 13.72 3.98 10.66
C VAL A 56 13.38 5.00 11.73
N GLU A 57 13.06 4.56 12.93
CA GLU A 57 12.91 5.43 14.09
C GLU A 57 14.28 6.05 14.46
N PRO A 58 14.44 7.38 14.42
CA PRO A 58 15.76 8.00 14.59
C PRO A 58 16.45 7.70 15.92
N LEU A 59 15.68 7.50 17.00
CA LEU A 59 16.22 7.30 18.35
C LEU A 59 16.58 5.85 18.64
N THR A 60 15.85 4.89 18.10
CA THR A 60 16.01 3.46 18.43
C THR A 60 16.62 2.65 17.31
N GLY A 61 16.62 3.16 16.07
CA GLY A 61 17.01 2.41 14.88
C GLY A 61 15.98 1.35 14.45
N GLU A 62 14.83 1.25 15.14
CA GLU A 62 13.80 0.29 14.81
C GLU A 62 13.07 0.64 13.50
N LEU A 63 12.77 -0.40 12.74
CA LEU A 63 11.88 -0.28 11.57
C LEU A 63 10.43 -0.21 12.04
N LYS A 64 9.72 0.83 11.58
CA LYS A 64 8.29 1.05 11.83
C LYS A 64 7.59 1.35 10.52
N GLY A 65 6.34 0.95 10.41
CA GLY A 65 5.50 1.28 9.25
C GLY A 65 4.60 0.14 8.82
N PRO A 66 3.70 0.40 7.86
CA PRO A 66 2.64 -0.53 7.52
C PRO A 66 3.14 -1.92 7.08
N ALA A 67 4.21 -1.98 6.27
CA ALA A 67 4.76 -3.27 5.84
C ALA A 67 5.35 -4.05 7.02
N ILE A 68 6.02 -3.36 7.97
CA ILE A 68 6.61 -3.97 9.17
C ILE A 68 5.52 -4.49 10.10
N ASP A 69 4.47 -3.70 10.34
CA ASP A 69 3.33 -4.12 11.17
C ASP A 69 2.64 -5.36 10.59
N MET A 70 2.43 -5.39 9.26
CA MET A 70 1.88 -6.55 8.56
C MET A 70 2.80 -7.77 8.66
N GLY A 71 4.11 -7.57 8.50
CA GLY A 71 5.11 -8.63 8.65
C GLY A 71 5.13 -9.22 10.05
N TRP A 72 5.16 -8.40 11.09
CA TRP A 72 5.09 -8.85 12.49
C TRP A 72 3.80 -9.59 12.80
N ALA A 73 2.66 -9.10 12.31
CA ALA A 73 1.38 -9.76 12.50
C ALA A 73 1.34 -11.14 11.83
N LEU A 74 1.87 -11.25 10.59
CA LEU A 74 1.96 -12.51 9.87
C LEU A 74 2.92 -13.49 10.55
N ALA A 75 4.13 -13.05 10.94
CA ALA A 75 5.13 -13.86 11.63
C ALA A 75 4.60 -14.42 12.95
N ARG A 76 3.94 -13.57 13.76
CA ARG A 76 3.28 -14.01 15.02
C ARG A 76 2.21 -15.07 14.75
N ARG A 77 1.41 -14.90 13.68
CA ARG A 77 0.37 -15.87 13.32
C ARG A 77 0.96 -17.22 12.91
N LEU A 78 2.10 -17.19 12.20
CA LEU A 78 2.84 -18.39 11.82
C LEU A 78 3.63 -19.02 12.98
N GLY A 79 3.83 -18.30 14.08
CA GLY A 79 4.63 -18.75 15.23
C GLY A 79 6.14 -18.80 14.90
N VAL A 80 6.63 -17.88 14.06
CA VAL A 80 8.04 -17.80 13.62
C VAL A 80 8.61 -16.39 13.81
N PRO A 81 9.93 -16.21 13.91
CA PRO A 81 10.57 -14.90 13.87
C PRO A 81 10.36 -14.18 12.53
N LEU A 82 10.29 -12.84 12.56
CA LEU A 82 10.36 -11.99 11.38
C LEU A 82 11.83 -11.64 11.07
N GLU A 83 12.21 -11.79 9.81
CA GLU A 83 13.44 -11.26 9.25
C GLU A 83 13.08 -10.25 8.13
N THR A 84 13.73 -9.10 8.10
CA THR A 84 13.49 -8.07 7.08
C THR A 84 14.58 -8.08 6.02
N VAL A 85 14.18 -8.04 4.75
CA VAL A 85 15.06 -7.99 3.59
C VAL A 85 14.80 -6.68 2.85
N THR A 86 15.80 -5.81 2.77
CA THR A 86 15.63 -4.47 2.19
C THR A 86 16.40 -4.33 0.88
N TYR A 87 15.78 -3.64 -0.07
CA TYR A 87 16.37 -3.33 -1.37
C TYR A 87 16.43 -1.82 -1.58
N LYS A 88 17.42 -1.36 -2.35
CA LYS A 88 17.58 0.07 -2.66
C LYS A 88 16.65 0.51 -3.79
N THR A 89 16.36 -0.38 -4.72
CA THR A 89 15.51 -0.11 -5.88
C THR A 89 14.46 -1.18 -6.08
N VAL A 90 13.35 -0.79 -6.70
CA VAL A 90 12.28 -1.72 -7.09
C VAL A 90 12.80 -2.77 -8.08
N ALA A 91 13.70 -2.39 -8.99
CA ALA A 91 14.28 -3.30 -9.97
C ALA A 91 15.09 -4.42 -9.31
N GLU A 92 15.94 -4.11 -8.33
CA GLU A 92 16.66 -5.11 -7.52
C GLU A 92 15.70 -6.03 -6.79
N MET A 93 14.68 -5.47 -6.15
CA MET A 93 13.70 -6.21 -5.36
C MET A 93 12.87 -7.17 -6.22
N VAL A 94 12.40 -6.73 -7.39
CA VAL A 94 11.66 -7.59 -8.33
C VAL A 94 12.61 -8.60 -9.01
N GLY A 95 13.83 -8.20 -9.33
CA GLY A 95 14.85 -9.08 -9.90
C GLY A 95 15.33 -10.19 -8.95
N SER A 96 15.02 -10.12 -7.65
CA SER A 96 15.35 -11.15 -6.66
C SER A 96 14.29 -12.25 -6.51
N VAL A 97 13.14 -12.15 -7.18
CA VAL A 97 12.02 -13.12 -7.07
C VAL A 97 12.49 -14.58 -7.25
N SER A 98 13.39 -14.83 -8.21
CA SER A 98 13.91 -16.18 -8.49
C SER A 98 15.06 -16.61 -7.58
N LYS A 99 15.56 -15.73 -6.69
CA LYS A 99 16.74 -16.01 -5.87
C LYS A 99 16.42 -16.63 -4.50
N ASN A 100 15.13 -16.74 -4.17
CA ASN A 100 14.67 -17.27 -2.87
C ASN A 100 15.27 -16.52 -1.66
N GLU A 101 15.43 -15.18 -1.79
CA GLU A 101 16.00 -14.34 -0.73
C GLU A 101 14.94 -13.91 0.29
N TRP A 102 13.65 -14.00 -0.04
CA TRP A 102 12.51 -13.63 0.78
C TRP A 102 11.29 -14.53 0.52
N ASP A 103 10.32 -14.50 1.42
CA ASP A 103 9.11 -15.32 1.36
C ASP A 103 7.87 -14.48 1.01
N VAL A 104 7.79 -13.25 1.54
CA VAL A 104 6.72 -12.29 1.31
C VAL A 104 7.31 -10.93 0.98
N ILE A 105 6.68 -10.20 0.07
CA ILE A 105 7.09 -8.86 -0.34
C ILE A 105 5.95 -7.87 -0.16
N SER A 106 6.27 -6.65 0.33
CA SER A 106 5.36 -5.51 0.30
C SER A 106 5.70 -4.61 -0.87
N ILE A 107 4.79 -4.52 -1.86
CA ILE A 107 5.05 -3.82 -3.11
C ILE A 107 3.76 -3.32 -3.77
N GLY A 108 3.86 -2.28 -4.60
CA GLY A 108 2.75 -1.81 -5.42
C GLY A 108 2.33 -2.81 -6.49
N ILE A 109 1.03 -2.92 -6.73
CA ILE A 109 0.46 -3.77 -7.78
C ILE A 109 0.66 -3.10 -9.14
N ASN A 110 1.17 -3.83 -10.13
CA ASN A 110 1.15 -3.41 -11.54
C ASN A 110 1.18 -4.63 -12.49
N PRO A 111 0.85 -4.46 -13.78
CA PRO A 111 0.75 -5.57 -14.73
C PRO A 111 2.02 -6.40 -14.89
N ASP A 112 3.22 -5.79 -14.82
CA ASP A 112 4.47 -6.54 -14.98
C ASP A 112 4.79 -7.39 -13.75
N ARG A 113 4.48 -6.90 -12.56
CA ARG A 113 4.65 -7.65 -11.31
C ARG A 113 3.67 -8.81 -11.18
N LEU A 114 2.44 -8.67 -11.72
CA LEU A 114 1.44 -9.75 -11.80
C LEU A 114 1.91 -10.96 -12.62
N LYS A 115 2.92 -10.80 -13.46
CA LYS A 115 3.53 -11.93 -14.20
C LYS A 115 4.41 -12.80 -13.31
N LEU A 116 4.96 -12.24 -12.23
CA LEU A 116 5.97 -12.86 -11.36
C LEU A 116 5.46 -13.17 -9.95
N LEU A 117 4.44 -12.43 -9.50
CA LEU A 117 3.96 -12.41 -8.13
C LEU A 117 2.45 -12.70 -8.08
N GLU A 118 2.03 -13.31 -6.98
CA GLU A 118 0.64 -13.44 -6.58
C GLU A 118 0.37 -12.52 -5.39
N PHE A 119 -0.64 -11.66 -5.55
CA PHE A 119 -0.94 -10.59 -4.62
C PHE A 119 -2.16 -10.91 -3.74
N SER A 120 -2.11 -10.47 -2.49
CA SER A 120 -3.30 -10.31 -1.66
C SER A 120 -4.20 -9.19 -2.20
N ALA A 121 -5.37 -9.00 -1.60
CA ALA A 121 -6.06 -7.71 -1.69
C ALA A 121 -5.12 -6.58 -1.22
N PRO A 122 -5.23 -5.36 -1.79
CA PRO A 122 -4.41 -4.25 -1.35
C PRO A 122 -4.73 -3.90 0.11
N TYR A 123 -3.69 -3.65 0.91
CA TYR A 123 -3.84 -3.20 2.28
C TYR A 123 -3.70 -1.68 2.42
N SER A 124 -2.96 -1.05 1.51
CA SER A 124 -2.83 0.41 1.47
C SER A 124 -2.88 0.94 0.05
N GLN A 125 -3.14 2.23 -0.07
CA GLN A 125 -3.22 2.93 -1.36
C GLN A 125 -2.69 4.34 -1.25
N ILE A 126 -2.17 4.85 -2.38
CA ILE A 126 -1.64 6.20 -2.51
C ILE A 126 -2.17 6.80 -3.79
N GLU A 127 -2.68 8.02 -3.72
CA GLU A 127 -3.09 8.75 -4.92
C GLU A 127 -1.86 9.26 -5.69
N ILE A 128 -1.88 9.09 -7.00
CA ILE A 128 -1.01 9.80 -7.92
C ILE A 128 -1.70 11.12 -8.26
N GLY A 129 -1.04 12.22 -7.91
CA GLY A 129 -1.55 13.58 -8.07
C GLY A 129 -0.65 14.42 -8.97
N ILE A 130 -0.98 15.72 -9.01
CA ILE A 130 -0.26 16.74 -9.76
C ILE A 130 0.08 17.89 -8.81
N LEU A 131 1.35 18.28 -8.78
CA LEU A 131 1.83 19.52 -8.22
C LEU A 131 2.07 20.50 -9.36
N VAL A 132 1.50 21.70 -9.29
CA VAL A 132 1.72 22.77 -10.27
C VAL A 132 2.48 23.93 -9.64
N GLY A 133 3.31 24.60 -10.44
CA GLY A 133 4.02 25.80 -10.04
C GLY A 133 3.10 27.02 -9.90
N LYS A 134 3.62 28.08 -9.28
CA LYS A 134 2.90 29.33 -9.01
C LYS A 134 2.25 29.93 -10.27
N ASN A 135 3.01 29.95 -11.38
CA ASN A 135 2.61 30.56 -12.65
C ASN A 135 2.09 29.53 -13.66
N SER A 136 1.82 28.31 -13.23
CA SER A 136 1.35 27.26 -14.12
C SER A 136 -0.02 27.58 -14.72
N PRO A 137 -0.22 27.41 -16.03
CA PRO A 137 -1.52 27.56 -16.67
C PRO A 137 -2.49 26.41 -16.37
N VAL A 138 -2.01 25.36 -15.70
CA VAL A 138 -2.80 24.18 -15.39
C VAL A 138 -3.57 24.40 -14.07
N THR A 139 -4.89 24.30 -14.15
CA THR A 139 -5.78 24.53 -13.00
C THR A 139 -6.55 23.29 -12.55
N SER A 140 -6.61 22.23 -13.40
CA SER A 140 -7.24 20.95 -13.09
C SER A 140 -6.50 19.80 -13.78
N ILE A 141 -6.78 18.57 -13.35
CA ILE A 141 -6.16 17.36 -13.94
C ILE A 141 -6.60 17.19 -15.40
N GLU A 142 -7.85 17.50 -15.72
CA GLU A 142 -8.39 17.42 -17.09
C GLU A 142 -7.71 18.45 -18.02
N GLY A 143 -7.20 19.53 -17.45
CA GLY A 143 -6.48 20.57 -18.17
C GLY A 143 -5.00 20.30 -18.43
N LEU A 144 -4.49 19.12 -18.08
CA LEU A 144 -3.06 18.79 -18.26
C LEU A 144 -2.64 18.64 -19.72
N ASP A 145 -3.48 18.04 -20.57
CA ASP A 145 -3.13 17.75 -21.95
C ASP A 145 -3.43 18.94 -22.88
N ARG A 146 -2.58 19.96 -22.81
CA ARG A 146 -2.64 21.17 -23.65
C ARG A 146 -1.32 21.46 -24.34
N PRO A 147 -1.34 22.10 -25.53
CA PRO A 147 -0.12 22.56 -26.19
C PRO A 147 0.69 23.48 -25.27
N GLY A 148 1.99 23.24 -25.22
CA GLY A 148 2.93 24.04 -24.43
C GLY A 148 3.02 23.68 -22.95
N VAL A 149 2.14 22.85 -22.40
CA VAL A 149 2.25 22.35 -21.03
C VAL A 149 3.37 21.32 -20.91
N ARG A 150 4.27 21.53 -19.95
CA ARG A 150 5.43 20.66 -19.64
C ARG A 150 5.18 19.98 -18.30
N ILE A 151 5.15 18.66 -18.29
CA ILE A 151 4.88 17.85 -17.10
C ILE A 151 6.14 17.04 -16.76
N ALA A 152 6.77 17.34 -15.63
CA ALA A 152 7.91 16.57 -15.15
C ALA A 152 7.46 15.26 -14.53
N VAL A 153 8.14 14.16 -14.86
CA VAL A 153 7.85 12.82 -14.31
C VAL A 153 9.15 12.06 -14.09
N LEU A 154 9.18 11.20 -13.08
CA LEU A 154 10.27 10.24 -12.91
C LEU A 154 10.27 9.27 -14.10
N GLU A 155 11.40 9.14 -14.79
CA GLU A 155 11.59 8.23 -15.92
C GLU A 155 11.24 6.78 -15.51
N ARG A 156 10.38 6.12 -16.28
CA ARG A 156 9.84 4.77 -16.00
C ARG A 156 9.11 4.64 -14.66
N GLY A 157 8.79 5.76 -14.01
CA GLY A 157 7.93 5.77 -12.83
C GLY A 157 6.45 5.58 -13.22
N ASP A 158 5.60 5.35 -12.21
CA ASP A 158 4.17 5.07 -12.43
C ASP A 158 3.49 6.21 -13.22
N SER A 159 3.83 7.47 -12.94
CA SER A 159 3.29 8.63 -13.68
C SER A 159 3.75 8.66 -15.14
N ASP A 160 5.01 8.32 -15.44
CA ASP A 160 5.51 8.27 -16.81
C ASP A 160 4.79 7.18 -17.61
N ILE A 161 4.73 5.97 -17.05
CA ILE A 161 4.03 4.83 -17.68
C ILE A 161 2.56 5.15 -17.94
N LEU A 162 1.91 5.80 -16.98
CA LEU A 162 0.48 6.10 -17.06
C LEU A 162 0.15 7.24 -18.01
N LEU A 163 0.97 8.30 -18.03
CA LEU A 163 0.70 9.52 -18.81
C LEU A 163 1.19 9.41 -20.25
N THR A 164 2.29 8.70 -20.52
CA THR A 164 2.84 8.53 -21.86
C THR A 164 1.80 8.09 -22.92
N PRO A 165 0.97 7.07 -22.70
CA PRO A 165 -0.03 6.68 -23.68
C PRO A 165 -1.25 7.60 -23.75
N LYS A 166 -1.47 8.47 -22.75
CA LYS A 166 -2.68 9.29 -22.62
C LYS A 166 -2.53 10.70 -23.18
N LEU A 167 -1.39 11.32 -22.97
CA LEU A 167 -1.13 12.69 -23.41
C LEU A 167 -0.89 12.76 -24.91
N ARG A 168 -1.45 13.79 -25.56
CA ARG A 168 -1.35 14.04 -27.02
C ARG A 168 -0.72 15.38 -27.36
N GLN A 169 -0.86 16.37 -26.46
CA GLN A 169 -0.49 17.75 -26.71
C GLN A 169 0.57 18.26 -25.69
N ALA A 170 0.48 17.83 -24.44
CA ALA A 170 1.45 18.18 -23.41
C ALA A 170 2.77 17.40 -23.60
N THR A 171 3.87 17.99 -23.15
CA THR A 171 5.19 17.39 -23.20
C THR A 171 5.58 16.79 -21.87
N LEU A 172 5.98 15.51 -21.86
CA LEU A 172 6.59 14.88 -20.68
C LEU A 172 8.08 15.20 -20.62
N VAL A 173 8.53 15.77 -19.50
CA VAL A 173 9.93 16.01 -19.17
C VAL A 173 10.37 14.93 -18.18
N ARG A 174 11.14 13.97 -18.66
CA ARG A 174 11.61 12.84 -17.85
C ARG A 174 12.82 13.23 -17.02
N THR A 175 12.80 12.88 -15.75
CA THR A 175 13.87 13.14 -14.78
C THR A 175 14.36 11.83 -14.16
N LYS A 176 15.51 11.85 -13.53
CA LYS A 176 16.07 10.68 -12.87
C LYS A 176 15.62 10.53 -11.42
N THR A 177 15.14 11.61 -10.81
CA THR A 177 14.64 11.62 -9.43
C THR A 177 13.38 12.47 -9.31
N ILE A 178 12.55 12.19 -8.30
CA ILE A 178 11.39 13.04 -7.98
C ILE A 178 11.85 14.45 -7.56
N GLY A 179 12.98 14.55 -6.87
CA GLY A 179 13.57 15.85 -6.50
C GLY A 179 13.88 16.71 -7.73
N GLU A 180 14.44 16.14 -8.81
CA GLU A 180 14.64 16.84 -10.07
C GLU A 180 13.31 17.28 -10.71
N SER A 181 12.27 16.44 -10.67
CA SER A 181 10.94 16.81 -11.17
C SER A 181 10.37 18.02 -10.44
N VAL A 182 10.48 18.05 -9.12
CA VAL A 182 10.05 19.17 -8.27
C VAL A 182 10.89 20.42 -8.56
N GLU A 183 12.21 20.27 -8.75
CA GLU A 183 13.11 21.39 -9.08
C GLU A 183 12.77 22.02 -10.43
N LEU A 184 12.37 21.24 -11.43
CA LEU A 184 11.89 21.77 -12.70
C LEU A 184 10.63 22.63 -12.53
N VAL A 185 9.72 22.25 -11.64
CA VAL A 185 8.54 23.08 -11.31
C VAL A 185 8.95 24.34 -10.55
N ARG A 186 9.84 24.22 -9.57
CA ARG A 186 10.34 25.36 -8.78
C ARG A 186 11.04 26.41 -9.65
N SER A 187 11.82 25.96 -10.63
CA SER A 187 12.56 26.82 -11.58
C SER A 187 11.76 27.20 -12.82
N GLU A 188 10.45 26.93 -12.84
CA GLU A 188 9.53 27.22 -13.96
C GLU A 188 9.96 26.59 -15.31
N ARG A 189 10.80 25.56 -15.28
CA ARG A 189 11.18 24.77 -16.45
C ARG A 189 10.18 23.67 -16.77
N ALA A 190 9.29 23.33 -15.83
CA ALA A 190 8.08 22.55 -16.02
C ALA A 190 6.90 23.27 -15.36
N ASP A 191 5.72 23.09 -15.92
CA ASP A 191 4.49 23.71 -15.44
C ASP A 191 3.83 22.88 -14.33
N ALA A 192 4.10 21.55 -14.35
CA ALA A 192 3.60 20.59 -13.40
C ALA A 192 4.58 19.45 -13.16
N THR A 193 4.41 18.72 -12.07
CA THR A 193 4.98 17.38 -11.86
C THR A 193 3.92 16.40 -11.37
N SER A 194 4.01 15.15 -11.84
CA SER A 194 3.15 14.05 -11.44
C SER A 194 3.93 13.03 -10.63
N ALA A 195 3.44 12.71 -9.43
CA ALA A 195 3.98 11.68 -8.55
C ALA A 195 2.96 11.21 -7.52
N LEU A 196 3.34 10.26 -6.68
CA LEU A 196 2.57 9.88 -5.49
C LEU A 196 2.41 11.09 -4.56
N LYS A 197 1.21 11.30 -4.03
CA LYS A 197 0.92 12.42 -3.12
C LYS A 197 1.80 12.40 -1.86
N THR A 198 2.30 11.26 -1.44
CA THR A 198 3.27 11.14 -0.34
C THR A 198 4.58 11.90 -0.60
N PHE A 199 4.97 12.08 -1.87
CA PHE A 199 6.10 12.93 -2.28
C PHE A 199 5.67 14.36 -2.58
N LEU A 200 4.49 14.55 -3.19
CA LEU A 200 4.03 15.89 -3.60
C LEU A 200 3.66 16.78 -2.41
N ILE A 201 3.09 16.20 -1.33
CA ILE A 201 2.66 16.99 -0.16
C ILE A 201 3.86 17.70 0.50
N PRO A 202 4.97 17.01 0.89
CA PRO A 202 6.13 17.70 1.42
C PRO A 202 6.83 18.59 0.38
N ALA A 203 6.78 18.25 -0.91
CA ALA A 203 7.34 19.08 -1.96
C ALA A 203 6.60 20.42 -2.12
N ALA A 204 5.29 20.43 -2.00
CA ALA A 204 4.48 21.64 -2.08
C ALA A 204 4.86 22.67 -1.00
N GLU A 205 5.28 22.20 0.18
CA GLU A 205 5.74 23.09 1.26
C GLU A 205 7.10 23.74 0.96
N GLN A 206 7.91 23.10 0.10
CA GLN A 206 9.25 23.56 -0.29
C GLN A 206 9.26 24.43 -1.56
N VAL A 207 8.15 24.48 -2.30
CA VAL A 207 8.01 25.25 -3.54
C VAL A 207 6.99 26.38 -3.34
N PRO A 208 7.44 27.61 -3.05
CA PRO A 208 6.54 28.73 -2.75
C PRO A 208 5.53 29.00 -3.88
N GLY A 209 4.26 29.10 -3.51
CA GLY A 209 3.16 29.37 -4.44
C GLY A 209 2.73 28.17 -5.29
N SER A 210 3.36 27.01 -5.13
CA SER A 210 2.88 25.78 -5.74
C SER A 210 1.60 25.28 -5.06
N ARG A 211 0.84 24.45 -5.75
CA ARG A 211 -0.35 23.78 -5.21
C ARG A 211 -0.50 22.37 -5.78
N ILE A 212 -1.02 21.48 -4.99
CA ILE A 212 -1.48 20.18 -5.47
C ILE A 212 -2.88 20.36 -6.01
N LEU A 213 -3.12 19.91 -7.23
CA LEU A 213 -4.44 19.97 -7.86
C LEU A 213 -5.42 19.03 -7.13
N ASP A 214 -6.68 19.45 -7.08
CA ASP A 214 -7.76 18.61 -6.58
C ASP A 214 -7.94 17.37 -7.44
N GLY A 215 -8.38 16.26 -6.81
CA GLY A 215 -8.54 14.98 -7.47
C GLY A 215 -7.24 14.16 -7.56
N ARG A 216 -7.24 13.21 -8.47
CA ARG A 216 -6.13 12.26 -8.68
C ARG A 216 -6.12 11.76 -10.12
N ILE A 217 -4.95 11.39 -10.63
CA ILE A 217 -4.82 10.69 -11.92
C ILE A 217 -5.27 9.24 -11.77
N THR A 218 -4.80 8.58 -10.72
CA THR A 218 -5.13 7.21 -10.34
C THR A 218 -4.71 6.94 -8.90
N VAL A 219 -4.89 5.70 -8.46
CA VAL A 219 -4.42 5.19 -7.17
C VAL A 219 -3.39 4.11 -7.42
N GLN A 220 -2.27 4.16 -6.70
CA GLN A 220 -1.35 3.04 -6.59
C GLN A 220 -1.73 2.22 -5.37
N GLU A 221 -2.07 0.96 -5.60
CA GLU A 221 -2.39 -0.01 -4.58
C GLU A 221 -1.14 -0.76 -4.14
N ILE A 222 -0.99 -0.97 -2.83
CA ILE A 222 0.11 -1.72 -2.22
C ILE A 222 -0.45 -2.93 -1.52
N ALA A 223 0.15 -4.08 -1.79
CA ALA A 223 -0.26 -5.35 -1.23
C ALA A 223 0.93 -6.16 -0.72
N LEU A 224 0.63 -7.21 0.04
CA LEU A 224 1.57 -8.31 0.24
C LEU A 224 1.49 -9.24 -0.96
N ALA A 225 2.64 -9.75 -1.37
CA ALA A 225 2.70 -10.73 -2.45
C ALA A 225 3.72 -11.83 -2.15
N VAL A 226 3.56 -12.95 -2.82
CA VAL A 226 4.47 -14.10 -2.78
C VAL A 226 4.94 -14.42 -4.19
N PRO A 227 6.06 -15.13 -4.39
CA PRO A 227 6.46 -15.63 -5.70
C PRO A 227 5.36 -16.49 -6.32
N LYS A 228 5.13 -16.33 -7.62
CA LYS A 228 4.12 -17.07 -8.36
C LYS A 228 4.39 -18.57 -8.33
N GLY A 229 3.31 -19.35 -8.23
CA GLY A 229 3.39 -20.82 -8.14
C GLY A 229 3.47 -21.36 -6.71
N ASN A 230 3.38 -20.50 -5.68
CA ASN A 230 3.23 -20.91 -4.29
C ASN A 230 1.78 -20.69 -3.82
N ASP A 231 0.87 -21.51 -4.33
CA ASP A 231 -0.59 -21.37 -4.10
C ASP A 231 -0.96 -21.44 -2.62
N THR A 232 -0.27 -22.26 -1.83
CA THR A 232 -0.52 -22.38 -0.39
C THR A 232 -0.17 -21.07 0.33
N ALA A 233 0.99 -20.50 0.04
CA ALA A 233 1.38 -19.18 0.59
C ALA A 233 0.45 -18.07 0.10
N SER A 234 0.10 -18.05 -1.17
CA SER A 234 -0.78 -17.05 -1.79
C SER A 234 -2.14 -17.02 -1.10
N ARG A 235 -2.82 -18.16 -0.97
CA ARG A 235 -4.12 -18.27 -0.29
C ARG A 235 -4.05 -17.82 1.18
N TYR A 236 -2.99 -18.24 1.87
CA TYR A 236 -2.83 -17.86 3.27
C TYR A 236 -2.61 -16.36 3.46
N VAL A 237 -1.74 -15.75 2.64
CA VAL A 237 -1.48 -14.30 2.70
C VAL A 237 -2.72 -13.50 2.32
N ALA A 238 -3.49 -13.94 1.32
CA ALA A 238 -4.76 -13.30 0.96
C ALA A 238 -5.75 -13.31 2.14
N LYS A 239 -6.02 -14.49 2.72
CA LYS A 239 -6.90 -14.64 3.91
C LYS A 239 -6.39 -13.80 5.09
N PHE A 240 -5.08 -13.76 5.32
CA PHE A 240 -4.46 -12.98 6.38
C PHE A 240 -4.74 -11.47 6.20
N VAL A 241 -4.51 -10.93 4.99
CA VAL A 241 -4.73 -9.51 4.71
C VAL A 241 -6.21 -9.13 4.86
N ASP A 242 -7.13 -9.96 4.36
CA ASP A 242 -8.57 -9.74 4.51
C ASP A 242 -8.98 -9.67 5.97
N GLN A 243 -8.44 -10.54 6.81
CA GLN A 243 -8.69 -10.53 8.25
C GLN A 243 -8.10 -9.29 8.93
N MET A 244 -6.87 -8.90 8.60
CA MET A 244 -6.24 -7.68 9.13
C MET A 244 -7.04 -6.42 8.76
N LYS A 245 -7.65 -6.40 7.57
CA LYS A 245 -8.55 -5.31 7.15
C LYS A 245 -9.84 -5.34 7.96
N ALA A 246 -10.49 -6.48 8.07
CA ALA A 246 -11.75 -6.65 8.81
C ALA A 246 -11.61 -6.32 10.30
N ASP A 247 -10.47 -6.66 10.92
CA ASP A 247 -10.16 -6.38 12.32
C ASP A 247 -9.76 -4.89 12.55
N GLY A 248 -9.61 -4.08 11.49
CA GLY A 248 -9.19 -2.68 11.56
C GLY A 248 -7.69 -2.47 11.81
N GLU A 249 -6.90 -3.54 11.91
CA GLU A 249 -5.46 -3.49 12.17
C GLU A 249 -4.68 -2.78 11.06
N VAL A 250 -5.08 -2.97 9.80
CA VAL A 250 -4.50 -2.25 8.66
C VAL A 250 -4.69 -0.75 8.82
N LYS A 251 -5.93 -0.31 9.12
CA LYS A 251 -6.23 1.12 9.32
C LYS A 251 -5.42 1.70 10.47
N ALA A 252 -5.39 1.02 11.60
CA ALA A 252 -4.62 1.44 12.77
C ALA A 252 -3.12 1.54 12.48
N SER A 253 -2.55 0.61 11.70
CA SER A 253 -1.15 0.64 11.29
C SER A 253 -0.83 1.86 10.43
N ILE A 254 -1.68 2.16 9.44
CA ILE A 254 -1.51 3.31 8.54
C ILE A 254 -1.63 4.64 9.31
N GLU A 255 -2.58 4.75 10.25
CA GLU A 255 -2.73 5.92 11.10
C GLU A 255 -1.50 6.13 12.01
N ARG A 256 -0.94 5.05 12.60
CA ARG A 256 0.31 5.12 13.38
C ARG A 256 1.51 5.57 12.55
N ALA A 257 1.58 5.18 11.29
CA ALA A 257 2.69 5.55 10.40
C ALA A 257 2.74 7.06 10.11
N ARG A 258 1.62 7.78 10.21
CA ARG A 258 1.49 9.24 9.99
C ARG A 258 2.07 9.72 8.65
N VAL A 259 2.07 8.87 7.64
CA VAL A 259 2.55 9.22 6.29
C VAL A 259 1.44 9.95 5.56
N ARG A 260 1.65 11.24 5.31
CA ARG A 260 0.67 12.07 4.60
C ARG A 260 0.44 11.57 3.18
N GLY A 261 -0.82 11.38 2.80
CA GLY A 261 -1.21 10.85 1.48
C GLY A 261 -1.26 9.32 1.40
N LEU A 262 -0.86 8.59 2.44
CA LEU A 262 -1.06 7.15 2.54
C LEU A 262 -2.43 6.87 3.16
N MET A 263 -3.19 5.95 2.57
CA MET A 263 -4.53 5.58 3.01
C MET A 263 -4.66 4.06 3.13
N ALA A 264 -5.54 3.59 4.01
CA ALA A 264 -5.98 2.20 3.98
C ALA A 264 -6.75 1.93 2.67
N ALA A 265 -6.49 0.80 2.05
CA ALA A 265 -7.29 0.37 0.92
C ALA A 265 -8.70 -0.10 1.39
N PRO A 266 -9.75 0.15 0.59
CA PRO A 266 -11.12 -0.23 0.92
C PRO A 266 -11.32 -1.74 1.05
#